data_556ed42a78d5cd60ac7a5b5632fe9432
#
_entry.id   556ed42a78d5cd60ac7a5b5632fe9432
#
_cell.length_a   1.000
_cell.length_b   1.000
_cell.length_c   1.000
_cell.angle_alpha   90.00
_cell.angle_beta   90.00
_cell.angle_gamma   90.00
#
_symmetry.space_group_name_H-M   'P 1'
#
loop_
_entity.id
_entity.type
_entity.pdbx_description
1 polymer ?
#
loop_
_entity_poly.entity_id
_entity_poly.type
_entity_poly.pdbx_seq_one_letter_code
_entity_poly.pdbx_strand_id
1 'polypeptide(L)'
;ATSSRVTHVLRMDENQIRKLQIAGEYRDIEISSSYEESDVMEKVRELDGVDKSHTDDVYTILEMHVDLDIEGFEDKDSTGEPTGVKLPYIVTLDKGSGEVLSIRRNYDFDDELKRKRQYFVHYKFLPGLGFYGFGLIHMIGGLGRAATSILRQLIDSGTLANLPAGFKARG
;
A
#
# COMPACT_ATOMS: atom_id res chain seq x y z
N ALA A 1 -12.08 -10.17 -9.48
CA ALA A 1 -11.05 -10.01 -10.52
C ALA A 1 -9.71 -10.31 -9.87
N THR A 2 -9.05 -11.34 -10.31
CA THR A 2 -7.71 -11.73 -9.85
C THR A 2 -6.71 -10.80 -10.53
N SER A 3 -5.99 -10.02 -9.76
CA SER A 3 -4.89 -9.21 -10.30
C SER A 3 -3.77 -10.15 -10.75
N SER A 4 -3.17 -9.89 -11.91
CA SER A 4 -2.02 -10.64 -12.42
C SER A 4 -0.78 -10.45 -11.55
N ARG A 5 -0.70 -9.34 -10.82
CA ARG A 5 0.39 -9.00 -9.91
C ARG A 5 -0.18 -8.39 -8.63
N VAL A 6 0.36 -8.82 -7.50
CA VAL A 6 0.12 -8.18 -6.19
C VAL A 6 1.48 -7.77 -5.64
N THR A 7 1.63 -6.53 -5.24
CA THR A 7 2.86 -6.01 -4.63
C THR A 7 2.58 -5.64 -3.18
N HIS A 8 3.30 -6.24 -2.26
CA HIS A 8 3.31 -5.91 -0.85
C HIS A 8 4.46 -4.94 -0.58
N VAL A 9 4.15 -3.80 -0.01
CA VAL A 9 5.15 -2.78 0.35
C VAL A 9 5.50 -2.98 1.81
N LEU A 10 6.74 -3.37 2.07
CA LEU A 10 7.29 -3.58 3.39
C LEU A 10 8.17 -2.40 3.76
N ARG A 11 8.10 -1.98 5.02
CA ARG A 11 9.01 -1.00 5.60
C ARG A 11 9.85 -1.73 6.64
N MET A 12 11.15 -1.72 6.46
CA MET A 12 12.09 -2.44 7.30
C MET A 12 13.21 -1.52 7.75
N ASP A 13 13.71 -1.73 8.96
CA ASP A 13 14.95 -1.14 9.42
C ASP A 13 16.17 -1.89 8.90
N GLU A 14 17.36 -1.28 8.95
CA GLU A 14 18.61 -1.87 8.51
C GLU A 14 18.90 -3.22 9.21
N ASN A 15 18.64 -3.29 10.51
CA ASN A 15 18.91 -4.50 11.30
C ASN A 15 18.00 -5.68 10.88
N GLN A 16 16.74 -5.41 10.54
CA GLN A 16 15.82 -6.44 10.04
C GLN A 16 16.32 -6.99 8.70
N ILE A 17 16.74 -6.12 7.80
CA ILE A 17 17.27 -6.52 6.49
C ILE A 17 18.56 -7.32 6.69
N ARG A 18 19.47 -6.84 7.53
CA ARG A 18 20.74 -7.53 7.80
C ARG A 18 20.52 -8.93 8.39
N LYS A 19 19.53 -9.10 9.26
CA LYS A 19 19.16 -10.44 9.78
C LYS A 19 18.73 -11.38 8.66
N LEU A 20 17.93 -10.89 7.69
CA LEU A 20 17.48 -11.69 6.55
C LEU A 20 18.61 -12.02 5.57
N GLN A 21 19.58 -11.11 5.41
CA GLN A 21 20.80 -11.37 4.64
C GLN A 21 21.66 -12.45 5.30
N ILE A 22 21.89 -12.35 6.62
CA ILE A 22 22.66 -13.36 7.38
C ILE A 22 21.94 -14.73 7.38
N ALA A 23 20.59 -14.73 7.43
CA ALA A 23 19.80 -15.94 7.34
C ALA A 23 19.82 -16.58 5.93
N GLY A 24 20.37 -15.90 4.91
CA GLY A 24 20.39 -16.35 3.53
C GLY A 24 19.05 -16.22 2.78
N GLU A 25 18.07 -15.51 3.36
CA GLU A 25 16.78 -15.22 2.74
C GLU A 25 16.90 -14.10 1.70
N TYR A 26 17.79 -13.13 1.94
CA TYR A 26 18.12 -12.03 1.05
C TYR A 26 19.57 -12.10 0.61
N ARG A 27 19.85 -11.63 -0.61
CA ARG A 27 21.22 -11.44 -1.11
C ARG A 27 21.94 -10.40 -0.26
N ASP A 28 23.24 -10.63 0.01
CA ASP A 28 24.10 -9.67 0.71
C ASP A 28 24.57 -8.58 -0.26
N ILE A 29 23.76 -7.55 -0.40
CA ILE A 29 24.02 -6.36 -1.24
C ILE A 29 23.76 -5.11 -0.43
N GLU A 30 24.40 -4.01 -0.82
CA GLU A 30 24.08 -2.69 -0.27
C GLU A 30 22.71 -2.24 -0.74
N ILE A 31 21.90 -1.75 0.20
CA ILE A 31 20.52 -1.30 -0.03
C ILE A 31 20.48 0.20 0.13
N SER A 32 19.80 0.87 -0.80
CA SER A 32 19.63 2.32 -0.74
C SER A 32 18.45 2.68 0.14
N SER A 33 18.61 3.59 1.10
CA SER A 33 17.47 4.14 1.80
C SER A 33 16.59 4.90 0.81
N SER A 34 15.33 4.49 0.67
CA SER A 34 14.38 5.05 -0.29
C SER A 34 13.08 5.46 0.39
N TYR A 35 13.18 5.99 1.59
CA TYR A 35 12.01 6.48 2.29
C TYR A 35 11.57 7.81 1.66
N GLU A 36 10.54 7.76 0.83
CA GLU A 36 9.75 8.93 0.43
C GLU A 36 8.54 9.02 1.37
N GLU A 37 8.53 10.01 2.21
CA GLU A 37 7.36 10.32 3.02
C GLU A 37 6.26 10.87 2.10
N SER A 38 5.03 10.36 2.24
CA SER A 38 3.90 10.93 1.50
C SER A 38 3.48 12.25 2.13
N ASP A 39 3.00 13.21 1.32
CA ASP A 39 2.50 14.52 1.76
C ASP A 39 1.49 14.43 2.91
N VAL A 40 0.73 13.34 2.95
CA VAL A 40 -0.27 13.10 4.02
C VAL A 40 0.43 12.75 5.33
N MET A 41 1.45 11.89 5.30
CA MET A 41 2.21 11.50 6.50
C MET A 41 3.03 12.69 7.02
N GLU A 42 3.60 13.51 6.14
CA GLU A 42 4.29 14.74 6.50
C GLU A 42 3.37 15.69 7.27
N LYS A 43 2.16 15.92 6.75
CA LYS A 43 1.16 16.77 7.42
C LYS A 43 0.69 16.21 8.76
N VAL A 44 0.48 14.89 8.86
CA VAL A 44 0.10 14.26 10.13
C VAL A 44 1.20 14.45 11.17
N ARG A 45 2.45 14.25 10.79
CA ARG A 45 3.58 14.44 11.68
C ARG A 45 3.77 15.90 12.10
N GLU A 46 3.59 16.87 11.18
CA GLU A 46 3.61 18.30 11.53
C GLU A 46 2.53 18.64 12.55
N LEU A 47 1.32 18.05 12.41
CA LEU A 47 0.23 18.24 13.37
C LEU A 47 0.52 17.62 14.73
N ASP A 48 1.22 16.49 14.74
CA ASP A 48 1.61 15.77 15.95
C ASP A 48 2.89 16.37 16.62
N GLY A 49 3.54 17.34 15.95
CA GLY A 49 4.74 18.01 16.48
C GLY A 49 5.96 17.11 16.56
N VAL A 50 6.02 16.04 15.76
CA VAL A 50 7.14 15.09 15.74
C VAL A 50 8.23 15.58 14.78
N ASP A 51 9.45 15.74 15.27
CA ASP A 51 10.59 16.20 14.46
C ASP A 51 11.13 15.09 13.54
N LYS A 52 11.66 15.51 12.38
CA LYS A 52 12.31 14.62 11.38
C LYS A 52 13.58 13.91 11.88
N SER A 53 14.18 14.39 12.97
CA SER A 53 15.47 13.92 13.45
C SER A 53 15.50 12.48 13.99
N HIS A 54 14.34 11.83 14.12
CA HIS A 54 14.21 10.45 14.62
C HIS A 54 13.63 9.46 13.62
N THR A 55 13.65 9.77 12.31
CA THR A 55 13.38 8.74 11.31
C THR A 55 14.61 7.84 11.23
N ASP A 56 14.54 6.69 11.91
CA ASP A 56 15.43 5.58 11.62
C ASP A 56 15.46 5.37 10.11
N ASP A 57 16.62 5.02 9.56
CA ASP A 57 16.75 4.72 8.13
C ASP A 57 15.79 3.58 7.78
N VAL A 58 14.64 3.95 7.24
CA VAL A 58 13.60 3.01 6.83
C VAL A 58 13.77 2.70 5.36
N TYR A 59 13.96 1.43 5.07
CA TYR A 59 14.09 0.90 3.72
C TYR A 59 12.73 0.40 3.22
N THR A 60 12.41 0.74 1.99
CA THR A 60 11.17 0.28 1.35
C THR A 60 11.46 -0.92 0.47
N ILE A 61 11.01 -2.08 0.91
CA ILE A 61 11.14 -3.34 0.21
C ILE A 61 9.82 -3.68 -0.50
N LEU A 62 9.90 -4.08 -1.74
CA LEU A 62 8.75 -4.50 -2.54
C LEU A 62 8.75 -6.02 -2.72
N GLU A 63 7.76 -6.69 -2.17
CA GLU A 63 7.52 -8.12 -2.38
C GLU A 63 6.43 -8.29 -3.44
N MET A 64 6.82 -8.74 -4.62
CA MET A 64 5.93 -8.88 -5.76
C MET A 64 5.54 -10.34 -5.99
N HIS A 65 4.25 -10.64 -5.92
CA HIS A 65 3.67 -11.92 -6.29
C HIS A 65 3.25 -11.84 -7.76
N VAL A 66 3.98 -12.52 -8.64
CA VAL A 66 3.84 -12.38 -10.08
C VAL A 66 4.11 -13.70 -10.78
N ASP A 67 3.50 -13.90 -11.95
CA ASP A 67 3.75 -15.07 -12.80
C ASP A 67 4.84 -14.72 -13.82
N LEU A 68 5.97 -15.44 -13.77
CA LEU A 68 7.16 -15.20 -14.59
C LEU A 68 7.60 -16.49 -15.29
N ASP A 69 8.18 -16.31 -16.47
CA ASP A 69 8.99 -17.31 -17.15
C ASP A 69 10.45 -16.88 -16.99
N ILE A 70 11.19 -17.65 -16.19
CA ILE A 70 12.59 -17.32 -15.83
C ILE A 70 13.51 -18.30 -16.53
N GLU A 71 14.45 -17.78 -17.31
CA GLU A 71 15.46 -18.57 -18.01
C GLU A 71 16.21 -19.52 -17.05
N GLY A 72 16.26 -20.79 -17.41
CA GLY A 72 16.82 -21.86 -16.58
C GLY A 72 15.88 -22.44 -15.51
N PHE A 73 14.70 -21.86 -15.32
CA PHE A 73 13.66 -22.32 -14.38
C PHE A 73 12.28 -22.40 -15.04
N GLU A 74 12.29 -22.54 -16.37
CA GLU A 74 11.06 -22.65 -17.17
C GLU A 74 10.26 -23.90 -16.78
N ASP A 75 8.96 -23.83 -17.02
CA ASP A 75 8.12 -25.02 -17.00
C ASP A 75 8.46 -25.89 -18.20
N LYS A 76 8.63 -27.21 -17.98
CA LYS A 76 9.01 -28.18 -19.02
C LYS A 76 7.95 -29.27 -19.14
N ASP A 77 7.71 -29.67 -20.35
CA ASP A 77 6.85 -30.83 -20.65
C ASP A 77 7.56 -32.18 -20.36
N SER A 78 6.88 -33.28 -20.61
CA SER A 78 7.42 -34.62 -20.43
C SER A 78 8.63 -34.94 -21.34
N THR A 79 8.85 -34.14 -22.38
CA THR A 79 9.99 -34.27 -23.30
C THR A 79 11.19 -33.41 -22.90
N GLY A 80 11.01 -32.54 -21.88
CA GLY A 80 12.03 -31.62 -21.37
C GLY A 80 12.08 -30.28 -22.10
N GLU A 81 11.16 -30.04 -23.06
CA GLU A 81 11.06 -28.78 -23.78
C GLU A 81 10.29 -27.72 -22.97
N PRO A 82 10.69 -26.44 -23.05
CA PRO A 82 9.99 -25.36 -22.37
C PRO A 82 8.54 -25.23 -22.88
N THR A 83 7.59 -25.19 -21.95
CA THR A 83 6.15 -25.05 -22.30
C THR A 83 5.75 -23.60 -22.58
N GLY A 84 6.58 -22.61 -22.17
CA GLY A 84 6.23 -21.17 -22.23
C GLY A 84 5.18 -20.75 -21.20
N VAL A 85 4.83 -21.62 -20.26
CA VAL A 85 3.91 -21.29 -19.16
C VAL A 85 4.64 -20.50 -18.11
N LYS A 86 4.06 -19.35 -17.72
CA LYS A 86 4.58 -18.53 -16.63
C LYS A 86 4.25 -19.15 -15.29
N LEU A 87 5.25 -19.37 -14.46
CA LEU A 87 5.11 -19.93 -13.12
C LEU A 87 4.99 -18.83 -12.05
N PRO A 88 4.23 -19.08 -10.96
CA PRO A 88 4.10 -18.12 -9.87
C PRO A 88 5.40 -18.00 -9.07
N TYR A 89 5.90 -16.78 -8.95
CA TYR A 89 7.06 -16.43 -8.13
C TYR A 89 6.77 -15.28 -7.17
N ILE A 90 7.56 -15.20 -6.12
CA ILE A 90 7.65 -14.05 -5.22
C ILE A 90 9.02 -13.43 -5.45
N VAL A 91 9.03 -12.22 -5.98
CA VAL A 91 10.25 -11.44 -6.23
C VAL A 91 10.31 -10.32 -5.21
N THR A 92 11.36 -10.28 -4.43
CA THR A 92 11.60 -9.23 -3.44
C THR A 92 12.72 -8.33 -3.97
N LEU A 93 12.47 -7.03 -3.99
CA LEU A 93 13.43 -6.04 -4.45
C LEU A 93 13.46 -4.81 -3.53
N ASP A 94 14.62 -4.14 -3.50
CA ASP A 94 14.72 -2.83 -2.89
C ASP A 94 14.11 -1.77 -3.81
N LYS A 95 13.22 -0.93 -3.28
CA LYS A 95 12.59 0.15 -4.04
C LYS A 95 13.61 1.22 -4.47
N GLY A 96 14.62 1.47 -3.65
CA GLY A 96 15.60 2.54 -3.89
C GLY A 96 16.56 2.23 -5.02
N SER A 97 17.22 1.09 -4.95
CA SER A 97 18.21 0.66 -5.96
C SER A 97 17.58 -0.08 -7.13
N GLY A 98 16.39 -0.68 -6.95
CA GLY A 98 15.80 -1.62 -7.90
C GLY A 98 16.45 -3.00 -7.90
N GLU A 99 17.39 -3.25 -6.99
CA GLU A 99 18.10 -4.52 -6.89
C GLU A 99 17.21 -5.63 -6.35
N VAL A 100 17.33 -6.82 -6.94
CA VAL A 100 16.61 -8.01 -6.52
C VAL A 100 17.30 -8.64 -5.32
N LEU A 101 16.57 -8.70 -4.19
CA LEU A 101 17.03 -9.31 -2.94
C LEU A 101 16.80 -10.81 -2.90
N SER A 102 15.64 -11.28 -3.36
CA SER A 102 15.35 -12.71 -3.43
C SER A 102 14.29 -13.03 -4.50
N ILE A 103 14.35 -14.27 -5.00
CA ILE A 103 13.31 -14.85 -5.85
C ILE A 103 12.94 -16.21 -5.25
N ARG A 104 11.65 -16.39 -4.94
CA ARG A 104 11.13 -17.64 -4.36
C ARG A 104 9.98 -18.18 -5.19
N ARG A 105 9.85 -19.50 -5.27
CA ARG A 105 8.69 -20.15 -5.89
C ARG A 105 7.45 -19.94 -5.05
N ASN A 106 6.33 -19.61 -5.68
CA ASN A 106 5.03 -19.40 -5.02
C ASN A 106 4.03 -20.51 -5.37
N TYR A 107 4.52 -21.73 -5.52
CA TYR A 107 3.71 -22.93 -5.79
C TYR A 107 4.28 -24.13 -5.06
N ASP A 108 3.50 -25.18 -4.93
CA ASP A 108 3.97 -26.46 -4.43
C ASP A 108 4.63 -27.22 -5.55
N PHE A 109 5.82 -27.78 -5.30
CA PHE A 109 6.57 -28.53 -6.30
C PHE A 109 5.83 -29.81 -6.72
N ASP A 110 5.08 -30.40 -5.80
CA ASP A 110 4.31 -31.64 -6.00
C ASP A 110 2.94 -31.38 -6.68
N ASP A 111 2.52 -30.13 -6.83
CA ASP A 111 1.30 -29.77 -7.53
C ASP A 111 1.55 -29.75 -9.05
N GLU A 112 0.94 -30.71 -9.78
CA GLU A 112 1.04 -30.81 -11.25
C GLU A 112 0.62 -29.51 -11.97
N LEU A 113 -0.36 -28.80 -11.41
CA LEU A 113 -0.84 -27.54 -11.97
C LEU A 113 -0.06 -26.32 -11.49
N LYS A 114 0.90 -26.49 -10.60
CA LYS A 114 1.75 -25.41 -10.04
C LYS A 114 0.93 -24.17 -9.64
N ARG A 115 -0.19 -24.41 -8.95
CA ARG A 115 -1.14 -23.37 -8.56
C ARG A 115 -0.50 -22.38 -7.58
N LYS A 116 -0.76 -21.11 -7.81
CA LYS A 116 -0.31 -20.02 -6.96
C LYS A 116 -0.84 -20.17 -5.54
N ARG A 117 0.04 -20.15 -4.54
CA ARG A 117 -0.34 -20.05 -3.13
C ARG A 117 -0.90 -18.66 -2.85
N GLN A 118 -2.04 -18.62 -2.18
CA GLN A 118 -2.73 -17.36 -1.88
C GLN A 118 -2.34 -16.86 -0.49
N TYR A 119 -1.60 -15.76 -0.44
CA TYR A 119 -1.20 -15.09 0.80
C TYR A 119 -2.10 -13.92 1.16
N PHE A 120 -2.79 -13.33 0.17
CA PHE A 120 -3.59 -12.13 0.37
C PHE A 120 -5.06 -12.41 0.13
N VAL A 121 -5.88 -11.94 1.06
CA VAL A 121 -7.34 -11.97 0.94
C VAL A 121 -7.84 -10.54 0.88
N HIS A 122 -8.56 -10.22 -0.20
CA HIS A 122 -9.09 -8.89 -0.42
C HIS A 122 -10.53 -8.79 0.12
N TYR A 123 -10.69 -8.05 1.21
CA TYR A 123 -12.00 -7.75 1.81
C TYR A 123 -12.52 -6.43 1.25
N LYS A 124 -13.72 -6.45 0.68
CA LYS A 124 -14.46 -5.26 0.23
C LYS A 124 -15.68 -5.09 1.11
N PHE A 125 -15.90 -3.86 1.61
CA PHE A 125 -17.11 -3.57 2.38
C PHE A 125 -18.36 -3.63 1.49
N LEU A 126 -18.34 -2.90 0.36
CA LEU A 126 -19.30 -3.05 -0.73
C LEU A 126 -18.52 -3.28 -2.02
N PRO A 127 -18.85 -4.30 -2.81
CA PRO A 127 -18.22 -4.54 -4.10
C PRO A 127 -18.48 -3.37 -5.05
N GLY A 128 -17.42 -2.80 -5.59
CA GLY A 128 -17.46 -1.84 -6.70
C GLY A 128 -17.09 -2.49 -8.02
N LEU A 129 -17.09 -1.71 -9.08
CA LEU A 129 -16.55 -2.12 -10.37
C LEU A 129 -15.02 -2.11 -10.30
N GLY A 130 -14.38 -3.28 -10.42
CA GLY A 130 -12.94 -3.44 -10.43
C GLY A 130 -12.34 -3.85 -9.08
N PHE A 131 -11.06 -3.47 -8.87
CA PHE A 131 -10.30 -3.87 -7.69
C PHE A 131 -10.79 -3.20 -6.41
N TYR A 132 -11.11 -1.92 -6.46
CA TYR A 132 -11.56 -1.15 -5.30
C TYR A 132 -13.05 -1.35 -5.01
N GLY A 133 -13.40 -1.31 -3.72
CA GLY A 133 -14.79 -1.30 -3.24
C GLY A 133 -15.18 0.06 -2.69
N PHE A 134 -16.46 0.21 -2.36
CA PHE A 134 -16.97 1.39 -1.67
C PHE A 134 -16.80 1.22 -0.15
N GLY A 135 -16.20 2.20 0.50
CA GLY A 135 -16.07 2.28 1.94
C GLY A 135 -17.25 3.05 2.57
N LEU A 136 -17.32 3.01 3.89
CA LEU A 136 -18.37 3.69 4.66
C LEU A 136 -18.42 5.21 4.38
N ILE A 137 -17.25 5.83 4.17
CA ILE A 137 -17.16 7.27 3.86
C ILE A 137 -17.88 7.62 2.55
N HIS A 138 -17.83 6.74 1.54
CA HIS A 138 -18.56 6.96 0.30
C HIS A 138 -20.09 6.96 0.50
N MET A 139 -20.57 6.20 1.48
CA MET A 139 -22.01 6.10 1.78
C MET A 139 -22.51 7.26 2.63
N ILE A 140 -21.80 7.62 3.69
CA ILE A 140 -22.28 8.59 4.68
C ILE A 140 -21.61 9.96 4.58
N GLY A 141 -20.57 10.12 3.77
CA GLY A 141 -19.80 11.36 3.66
C GLY A 141 -20.65 12.56 3.18
N GLY A 142 -21.63 12.30 2.30
CA GLY A 142 -22.63 13.30 1.87
C GLY A 142 -23.50 13.79 3.03
N LEU A 143 -23.99 12.86 3.84
CA LEU A 143 -24.81 13.17 5.03
C LEU A 143 -24.00 13.93 6.08
N GLY A 144 -22.74 13.54 6.31
CA GLY A 144 -21.84 14.23 7.23
C GLY A 144 -21.56 15.68 6.80
N ARG A 145 -21.34 15.91 5.51
CA ARG A 145 -21.21 17.28 4.97
C ARG A 145 -22.48 18.11 5.15
N ALA A 146 -23.63 17.54 4.84
CA ALA A 146 -24.91 18.20 5.01
C ALA A 146 -25.16 18.58 6.48
N ALA A 147 -24.95 17.66 7.41
CA ALA A 147 -25.08 17.91 8.85
C ALA A 147 -24.12 19.02 9.33
N THR A 148 -22.86 19.00 8.89
CA THR A 148 -21.90 20.05 9.23
C THR A 148 -22.32 21.41 8.68
N SER A 149 -22.85 21.47 7.44
CA SER A 149 -23.34 22.71 6.83
C SER A 149 -24.54 23.27 7.59
N ILE A 150 -25.50 22.44 7.96
CA ILE A 150 -26.68 22.84 8.75
C ILE A 150 -26.27 23.37 10.13
N LEU A 151 -25.33 22.69 10.80
CA LEU A 151 -24.80 23.16 12.09
C LEU A 151 -24.14 24.53 11.98
N ARG A 152 -23.33 24.77 10.96
CA ARG A 152 -22.71 26.07 10.71
C ARG A 152 -23.77 27.16 10.48
N GLN A 153 -24.74 26.88 9.63
CA GLN A 153 -25.85 27.82 9.38
C GLN A 153 -26.66 28.15 10.64
N LEU A 154 -26.88 27.15 11.51
CA LEU A 154 -27.55 27.34 12.78
C LEU A 154 -26.77 28.26 13.72
N ILE A 155 -25.44 28.03 13.82
CA ILE A 155 -24.55 28.87 14.63
C ILE A 155 -24.52 30.30 14.09
N ASP A 156 -24.38 30.47 12.77
CA ASP A 156 -24.36 31.78 12.12
C ASP A 156 -25.66 32.53 12.32
N SER A 157 -26.81 31.85 12.17
CA SER A 157 -28.14 32.41 12.43
C SER A 157 -28.31 32.83 13.89
N GLY A 158 -27.86 31.99 14.83
CA GLY A 158 -27.88 32.33 16.25
C GLY A 158 -26.99 33.54 16.59
N THR A 159 -25.85 33.61 15.98
CA THR A 159 -24.91 34.75 16.12
C THR A 159 -25.56 36.05 15.60
N LEU A 160 -26.14 36.00 14.39
CA LEU A 160 -26.83 37.15 13.80
C LEU A 160 -28.07 37.59 14.64
N ALA A 161 -28.84 36.66 15.15
CA ALA A 161 -30.02 36.94 16.01
C ALA A 161 -29.63 37.61 17.33
N ASN A 162 -28.47 37.32 17.86
CA ASN A 162 -27.96 37.88 19.14
C ASN A 162 -27.12 39.17 18.93
N LEU A 163 -26.78 39.55 17.70
CA LEU A 163 -26.13 40.81 17.43
C LEU A 163 -27.12 41.97 17.51
N PRO A 164 -26.90 42.98 18.38
CA PRO A 164 -27.72 44.17 18.44
C PRO A 164 -27.45 45.04 17.19
N ALA A 165 -28.11 44.68 16.08
CA ALA A 165 -28.04 45.43 14.83
C ALA A 165 -29.27 46.33 14.74
N GLY A 166 -29.07 47.65 14.65
CA GLY A 166 -30.13 48.66 14.48
C GLY A 166 -29.64 49.79 13.61
N PHE A 167 -30.55 50.39 12.87
CA PHE A 167 -30.26 51.65 12.13
C PHE A 167 -30.45 52.83 13.06
N LYS A 168 -29.40 53.68 13.19
CA LYS A 168 -29.49 54.95 13.90
C LYS A 168 -29.74 56.05 12.88
N ALA A 169 -30.88 56.74 12.95
CA ALA A 169 -31.12 57.93 12.17
C ALA A 169 -30.11 59.03 12.57
N ARG A 170 -29.55 59.67 11.61
CA ARG A 170 -28.64 60.80 11.82
C ARG A 170 -29.50 62.01 12.06
N GLY A 171 -29.55 62.47 13.30
CA GLY A 171 -30.14 63.75 13.68
C GLY A 171 -29.16 64.89 13.50
#